data_22f1fdcfce44ab8d1ef4722b304f1a4b
#
_entry.id   22f1fdcfce44ab8d1ef4722b304f1a4b
#
_cell.length_a   1.000
_cell.length_b   1.000
_cell.length_c   1.000
_cell.angle_alpha   90.00
_cell.angle_beta   90.00
_cell.angle_gamma   90.00
#
_symmetry.space_group_name_H-M   'P 1'
#
loop_
_entity.id
_entity.type
_entity.pdbx_description
1 polymer ?
#
loop_
_entity_poly.entity_id
_entity_poly.type
_entity_poly.pdbx_seq_one_letter_code
_entity_poly.pdbx_strand_id
1 'polypeptide(L)'
;MESVRSQTVRSVRWNGIEKFAGQGIQFLLTLVIARLLSPSDYGLIGLLTIFITISQTFIDSGFNTALLRTKCPKPEDYSTVFYFNFIIAIVVYVILYCIAPQIARFFNQPLLVDILRIYSLSLLINSLMAVQVAKLQVELDFKSLAIIRLLAVVLSGAIGIYLAYCDWGVWALVSQNISYSVISLVIICSVCRWLPKEGFNLESFKRLGSFGSRLLAASILDAIYKNLTRFAIGKFYTSSDLGNYERGAQFAELPNKSINGVLSTVTFPILAKIQDDEDHLIAVYRRYIQMSSMVIFIVCGLLCALAKPIILFTLTEKWVDAIIFLHVFSFSCMFDHLNTINLNLLKVKGRSDLFLRLEVFKKIISLIILMCAIPFGVFAICLSKVLYNQIAIFCNTYYTGKLFKYGYIEQFRDFLPYLCKTIIACVPAYAITLAGMPNIATIIVGAFLSIIIYLLLLRNDNNLKELIKLLRSFRKKY
;
A
#
# COMPACT_ATOMS: atom_id res chain seq x y z
N MET A 1 -19.71 -32.21 -0.68
CA MET A 1 -18.45 -31.54 -0.24
C MET A 1 -17.83 -30.85 -1.43
N GLU A 2 -17.81 -29.53 -1.46
CA GLU A 2 -17.04 -28.79 -2.48
C GLU A 2 -15.56 -29.21 -2.39
N SER A 3 -14.93 -29.50 -3.51
CA SER A 3 -13.52 -29.89 -3.49
C SER A 3 -12.70 -28.70 -2.96
N VAL A 4 -11.66 -28.96 -2.16
CA VAL A 4 -10.74 -27.92 -1.61
C VAL A 4 -10.28 -26.98 -2.72
N ARG A 5 -10.14 -27.50 -3.95
CA ARG A 5 -9.76 -26.72 -5.14
C ARG A 5 -10.84 -25.69 -5.54
N SER A 6 -12.12 -26.04 -5.52
CA SER A 6 -13.22 -25.10 -5.86
C SER A 6 -13.36 -24.01 -4.81
N GLN A 7 -13.21 -24.38 -3.55
CA GLN A 7 -13.23 -23.44 -2.42
C GLN A 7 -12.07 -22.46 -2.47
N THR A 8 -10.85 -22.93 -2.79
CA THR A 8 -9.67 -22.07 -2.96
C THR A 8 -9.84 -21.09 -4.11
N VAL A 9 -10.30 -21.54 -5.28
CA VAL A 9 -10.53 -20.66 -6.45
C VAL A 9 -11.58 -19.59 -6.12
N ARG A 10 -12.67 -19.96 -5.45
CA ARG A 10 -13.71 -19.04 -5.02
C ARG A 10 -13.17 -18.00 -4.02
N SER A 11 -12.35 -18.42 -3.06
CA SER A 11 -11.72 -17.56 -2.06
C SER A 11 -10.75 -16.56 -2.71
N VAL A 12 -9.91 -17.00 -3.64
CA VAL A 12 -8.99 -16.13 -4.39
C VAL A 12 -9.77 -15.08 -5.21
N ARG A 13 -10.87 -15.50 -5.86
CA ARG A 13 -11.71 -14.57 -6.63
C ARG A 13 -12.34 -13.50 -5.74
N TRP A 14 -12.92 -13.87 -4.60
CA TRP A 14 -13.53 -12.91 -3.68
C TRP A 14 -12.49 -11.99 -3.03
N ASN A 15 -11.32 -12.50 -2.65
CA ASN A 15 -10.22 -11.68 -2.15
C ASN A 15 -9.74 -10.67 -3.22
N GLY A 16 -9.69 -11.09 -4.49
CA GLY A 16 -9.39 -10.18 -5.60
C GLY A 16 -10.45 -9.07 -5.74
N ILE A 17 -11.74 -9.45 -5.75
CA ILE A 17 -12.85 -8.48 -5.82
C ILE A 17 -12.80 -7.51 -4.64
N GLU A 18 -12.65 -8.01 -3.41
CA GLU A 18 -12.51 -7.16 -2.20
C GLU A 18 -11.39 -6.15 -2.36
N LYS A 19 -10.21 -6.62 -2.76
CA LYS A 19 -9.03 -5.78 -2.85
C LYS A 19 -9.17 -4.71 -3.93
N PHE A 20 -9.59 -5.08 -5.14
CA PHE A 20 -9.68 -4.12 -6.24
C PHE A 20 -10.92 -3.23 -6.15
N ALA A 21 -12.09 -3.78 -5.87
CA ALA A 21 -13.32 -2.99 -5.73
C ALA A 21 -13.26 -2.11 -4.47
N GLY A 22 -12.80 -2.65 -3.34
CA GLY A 22 -12.66 -1.89 -2.09
C GLY A 22 -11.69 -0.73 -2.23
N GLN A 23 -10.50 -0.97 -2.81
CA GLN A 23 -9.53 0.11 -3.06
C GLN A 23 -10.05 1.13 -4.07
N GLY A 24 -10.73 0.70 -5.13
CA GLY A 24 -11.32 1.59 -6.12
C GLY A 24 -12.41 2.49 -5.53
N ILE A 25 -13.36 1.92 -4.79
CA ILE A 25 -14.43 2.68 -4.12
C ILE A 25 -13.82 3.64 -3.08
N GLN A 26 -12.91 3.16 -2.25
CA GLN A 26 -12.22 4.00 -1.26
C GLN A 26 -11.49 5.17 -1.92
N PHE A 27 -10.83 4.93 -3.04
CA PHE A 27 -10.15 5.97 -3.80
C PHE A 27 -11.14 7.02 -4.33
N LEU A 28 -12.25 6.59 -4.95
CA LEU A 28 -13.27 7.49 -5.45
C LEU A 28 -13.89 8.34 -4.33
N LEU A 29 -14.25 7.73 -3.20
CA LEU A 29 -14.76 8.45 -2.03
C LEU A 29 -13.73 9.48 -1.52
N THR A 30 -12.48 9.09 -1.47
CA THR A 30 -11.37 9.98 -1.06
C THR A 30 -11.22 11.17 -2.02
N LEU A 31 -11.41 10.98 -3.33
CA LEU A 31 -11.39 12.09 -4.29
C LEU A 31 -12.53 13.09 -4.05
N VAL A 32 -13.75 12.58 -3.81
CA VAL A 32 -14.91 13.44 -3.54
C VAL A 32 -14.68 14.25 -2.27
N ILE A 33 -14.24 13.61 -1.18
CA ILE A 33 -13.99 14.31 0.09
C ILE A 33 -12.82 15.30 -0.05
N ALA A 34 -11.76 14.95 -0.80
CA ALA A 34 -10.62 15.84 -0.99
C ALA A 34 -10.94 17.12 -1.80
N ARG A 35 -11.98 17.10 -2.63
CA ARG A 35 -12.49 18.32 -3.28
C ARG A 35 -13.10 19.32 -2.31
N LEU A 36 -13.72 18.81 -1.25
CA LEU A 36 -14.40 19.62 -0.25
C LEU A 36 -13.41 20.14 0.80
N LEU A 37 -12.47 19.31 1.23
CA LEU A 37 -11.52 19.59 2.29
C LEU A 37 -10.24 20.29 1.80
N SER A 38 -9.43 20.75 2.75
CA SER A 38 -8.15 21.39 2.50
C SER A 38 -6.98 20.40 2.60
N PRO A 39 -5.79 20.71 2.01
CA PRO A 39 -4.57 19.94 2.23
C PRO A 39 -4.19 19.83 3.71
N SER A 40 -4.42 20.88 4.51
CA SER A 40 -4.13 20.87 5.95
C SER A 40 -4.94 19.82 6.70
N ASP A 41 -6.23 19.62 6.38
CA ASP A 41 -7.08 18.60 7.00
C ASP A 41 -6.51 17.19 6.77
N TYR A 42 -6.07 16.93 5.54
CA TYR A 42 -5.43 15.65 5.20
C TYR A 42 -4.05 15.49 5.84
N GLY A 43 -3.32 16.58 6.01
CA GLY A 43 -2.04 16.57 6.72
C GLY A 43 -2.21 16.20 8.20
N LEU A 44 -3.24 16.71 8.88
CA LEU A 44 -3.58 16.32 10.25
C LEU A 44 -3.90 14.82 10.34
N ILE A 45 -4.66 14.27 9.41
CA ILE A 45 -4.90 12.82 9.33
C ILE A 45 -3.61 12.05 9.05
N GLY A 46 -2.71 12.58 8.21
CA GLY A 46 -1.38 12.02 7.97
C GLY A 46 -0.56 11.88 9.25
N LEU A 47 -0.58 12.90 10.13
CA LEU A 47 0.05 12.86 11.45
C LEU A 47 -0.60 11.80 12.36
N LEU A 48 -1.93 11.76 12.41
CA LEU A 48 -2.66 10.73 13.18
C LEU A 48 -2.30 9.32 12.75
N THR A 49 -2.19 9.10 11.44
CA THR A 49 -1.90 7.79 10.86
C THR A 49 -0.60 7.19 11.40
N ILE A 50 0.40 8.01 11.77
CA ILE A 50 1.65 7.56 12.39
C ILE A 50 1.36 6.80 13.69
N PHE A 51 0.63 7.45 14.59
CA PHE A 51 0.33 6.91 15.92
C PHE A 51 -0.63 5.73 15.84
N ILE A 52 -1.67 5.85 15.03
CA ILE A 52 -2.67 4.80 14.86
C ILE A 52 -2.06 3.54 14.22
N THR A 53 -1.19 3.67 13.21
CA THR A 53 -0.55 2.51 12.57
C THR A 53 0.37 1.77 13.56
N ILE A 54 1.16 2.50 14.33
CA ILE A 54 2.04 1.90 15.34
C ILE A 54 1.19 1.22 16.41
N SER A 55 0.15 1.89 16.90
CA SER A 55 -0.77 1.37 17.92
C SER A 55 -1.52 0.13 17.45
N GLN A 56 -2.03 0.13 16.22
CA GLN A 56 -2.68 -1.04 15.62
C GLN A 56 -1.71 -2.22 15.53
N THR A 57 -0.44 -1.98 15.20
CA THR A 57 0.58 -3.02 15.17
C THR A 57 0.80 -3.65 16.56
N PHE A 58 0.76 -2.85 17.62
CA PHE A 58 0.82 -3.36 19.00
C PHE A 58 -0.42 -4.20 19.36
N ILE A 59 -1.62 -3.77 18.99
CA ILE A 59 -2.86 -4.47 19.28
C ILE A 59 -2.91 -5.80 18.52
N ASP A 60 -2.54 -5.80 17.25
CA ASP A 60 -2.50 -7.03 16.44
C ASP A 60 -1.46 -8.03 16.95
N SER A 61 -0.39 -7.54 17.60
CA SER A 61 0.62 -8.27 18.41
C SER A 61 1.11 -9.60 17.81
N GLY A 62 0.86 -9.85 16.52
CA GLY A 62 1.15 -11.12 15.84
C GLY A 62 0.25 -12.30 16.25
N PHE A 63 -0.65 -12.13 17.25
CA PHE A 63 -1.56 -13.19 17.69
C PHE A 63 -2.58 -13.58 16.63
N ASN A 64 -3.12 -12.61 15.88
CA ASN A 64 -4.01 -12.91 14.76
C ASN A 64 -3.30 -13.77 13.70
N THR A 65 -2.04 -13.48 13.38
CA THR A 65 -1.21 -14.28 12.46
C THR A 65 -0.90 -15.66 13.05
N ALA A 66 -0.69 -15.75 14.36
CA ALA A 66 -0.46 -17.01 15.05
C ALA A 66 -1.72 -17.92 15.01
N LEU A 67 -2.93 -17.37 15.17
CA LEU A 67 -4.19 -18.08 14.96
C LEU A 67 -4.31 -18.63 13.53
N LEU A 68 -4.05 -17.82 12.51
CA LEU A 68 -4.09 -18.24 11.11
C LEU A 68 -3.10 -19.35 10.77
N ARG A 69 -1.95 -19.38 11.46
CA ARG A 69 -0.95 -20.45 11.29
C ARG A 69 -1.33 -21.75 11.99
N THR A 70 -2.16 -21.70 13.01
CA THR A 70 -2.59 -22.89 13.78
C THR A 70 -3.53 -23.72 12.93
N LYS A 71 -3.20 -25.00 12.68
CA LYS A 71 -4.01 -25.89 11.82
C LYS A 71 -5.44 -26.08 12.29
N CYS A 72 -5.64 -26.17 13.62
CA CYS A 72 -6.96 -26.33 14.26
C CYS A 72 -6.99 -25.48 15.53
N PRO A 73 -7.30 -24.16 15.42
CA PRO A 73 -7.42 -23.31 16.60
C PRO A 73 -8.60 -23.77 17.49
N LYS A 74 -8.35 -23.89 18.80
CA LYS A 74 -9.39 -24.23 19.77
C LYS A 74 -10.25 -23.01 20.10
N PRO A 75 -11.50 -23.19 20.59
CA PRO A 75 -12.31 -22.06 21.05
C PRO A 75 -11.62 -21.17 22.10
N GLU A 76 -10.82 -21.77 22.99
CA GLU A 76 -10.01 -21.10 24.00
C GLU A 76 -8.96 -20.16 23.38
N ASP A 77 -8.37 -20.55 22.22
CA ASP A 77 -7.38 -19.73 21.52
C ASP A 77 -8.00 -18.43 21.03
N TYR A 78 -9.18 -18.48 20.43
CA TYR A 78 -9.92 -17.32 19.97
C TYR A 78 -10.31 -16.40 21.13
N SER A 79 -10.83 -16.95 22.23
CA SER A 79 -11.22 -16.17 23.41
C SER A 79 -10.00 -15.51 24.07
N THR A 80 -8.88 -16.24 24.20
CA THR A 80 -7.62 -15.71 24.75
C THR A 80 -7.09 -14.56 23.94
N VAL A 81 -7.05 -14.67 22.59
CA VAL A 81 -6.60 -13.59 21.70
C VAL A 81 -7.55 -12.40 21.76
N PHE A 82 -8.86 -12.62 21.86
CA PHE A 82 -9.85 -11.56 21.99
C PHE A 82 -9.60 -10.72 23.26
N TYR A 83 -9.51 -11.36 24.42
CA TYR A 83 -9.27 -10.65 25.69
C TYR A 83 -7.94 -9.94 25.69
N PHE A 84 -6.89 -10.59 25.17
CA PHE A 84 -5.57 -9.96 25.10
C PHE A 84 -5.55 -8.73 24.18
N ASN A 85 -6.08 -8.85 22.96
CA ASN A 85 -6.13 -7.73 22.03
C ASN A 85 -6.95 -6.56 22.57
N PHE A 86 -8.07 -6.84 23.24
CA PHE A 86 -8.93 -5.82 23.83
C PHE A 86 -8.26 -5.10 25.01
N ILE A 87 -7.59 -5.84 25.91
CA ILE A 87 -6.85 -5.27 27.03
C ILE A 87 -5.70 -4.36 26.49
N ILE A 88 -4.93 -4.86 25.53
CA ILE A 88 -3.88 -4.05 24.91
C ILE A 88 -4.46 -2.81 24.24
N ALA A 89 -5.60 -2.92 23.57
CA ALA A 89 -6.26 -1.77 22.94
C ALA A 89 -6.66 -0.71 23.97
N ILE A 90 -7.19 -1.13 25.12
CA ILE A 90 -7.49 -0.19 26.23
C ILE A 90 -6.22 0.48 26.74
N VAL A 91 -5.16 -0.28 26.99
CA VAL A 91 -3.89 0.27 27.50
C VAL A 91 -3.32 1.27 26.49
N VAL A 92 -3.26 0.92 25.20
CA VAL A 92 -2.77 1.79 24.13
C VAL A 92 -3.64 3.03 23.97
N TYR A 93 -4.97 2.90 24.05
CA TYR A 93 -5.90 4.03 24.00
C TYR A 93 -5.64 5.01 25.17
N VAL A 94 -5.52 4.50 26.41
CA VAL A 94 -5.25 5.34 27.59
C VAL A 94 -3.89 6.03 27.44
N ILE A 95 -2.87 5.33 26.99
CA ILE A 95 -1.56 5.94 26.70
C ILE A 95 -1.70 7.07 25.68
N LEU A 96 -2.34 6.84 24.54
CA LEU A 96 -2.54 7.87 23.51
C LEU A 96 -3.37 9.04 24.04
N TYR A 97 -4.41 8.79 24.82
CA TYR A 97 -5.25 9.81 25.42
C TYR A 97 -4.45 10.74 26.35
N CYS A 98 -3.58 10.15 27.19
CA CYS A 98 -2.75 10.91 28.15
C CYS A 98 -1.62 11.68 27.45
N ILE A 99 -0.98 11.10 26.42
CA ILE A 99 0.14 11.74 25.73
C ILE A 99 -0.31 12.64 24.57
N ALA A 100 -1.61 12.69 24.22
CA ALA A 100 -2.13 13.53 23.14
C ALA A 100 -1.73 15.02 23.27
N PRO A 101 -1.77 15.68 24.45
CA PRO A 101 -1.32 17.06 24.58
C PRO A 101 0.18 17.24 24.28
N GLN A 102 1.03 16.27 24.66
CA GLN A 102 2.46 16.32 24.39
C GLN A 102 2.73 16.15 22.88
N ILE A 103 2.00 15.24 22.21
CA ILE A 103 2.07 15.04 20.76
C ILE A 103 1.66 16.32 20.04
N ALA A 104 0.54 16.94 20.44
CA ALA A 104 0.05 18.18 19.83
C ALA A 104 1.05 19.33 19.99
N ARG A 105 1.67 19.48 21.17
CA ARG A 105 2.76 20.45 21.39
C ARG A 105 3.98 20.14 20.53
N PHE A 106 4.36 18.88 20.44
CA PHE A 106 5.52 18.47 19.63
C PHE A 106 5.35 18.83 18.16
N PHE A 107 4.16 18.65 17.57
CA PHE A 107 3.86 18.99 16.18
C PHE A 107 3.33 20.42 15.98
N ASN A 108 3.20 21.23 17.04
CA ASN A 108 2.61 22.58 17.02
C ASN A 108 1.20 22.60 16.39
N GLN A 109 0.39 21.59 16.70
CA GLN A 109 -0.97 21.42 16.16
C GLN A 109 -1.97 21.19 17.31
N PRO A 110 -2.56 22.24 17.93
CA PRO A 110 -3.45 22.09 19.08
C PRO A 110 -4.66 21.19 18.83
N LEU A 111 -5.25 21.26 17.63
CA LEU A 111 -6.40 20.47 17.23
C LEU A 111 -6.11 18.95 17.26
N LEU A 112 -4.84 18.56 17.21
CA LEU A 112 -4.42 17.16 17.23
C LEU A 112 -4.79 16.46 18.55
N VAL A 113 -4.98 17.19 19.66
CA VAL A 113 -5.38 16.61 20.96
C VAL A 113 -6.73 15.92 20.82
N ASP A 114 -7.73 16.69 20.39
CA ASP A 114 -9.12 16.20 20.33
C ASP A 114 -9.28 15.14 19.25
N ILE A 115 -8.67 15.40 18.08
CA ILE A 115 -8.72 14.47 16.96
C ILE A 115 -8.07 13.13 17.34
N LEU A 116 -6.88 13.13 17.97
CA LEU A 116 -6.19 11.90 18.37
C LEU A 116 -6.99 11.12 19.39
N ARG A 117 -7.58 11.79 20.40
CA ARG A 117 -8.40 11.17 21.43
C ARG A 117 -9.62 10.48 20.83
N ILE A 118 -10.33 11.15 19.93
CA ILE A 118 -11.55 10.63 19.31
C ILE A 118 -11.20 9.57 18.25
N TYR A 119 -10.23 9.85 17.39
CA TYR A 119 -9.85 8.89 16.34
C TYR A 119 -9.32 7.56 16.91
N SER A 120 -8.58 7.60 18.02
CA SER A 120 -8.05 6.40 18.67
C SER A 120 -9.13 5.47 19.28
N LEU A 121 -10.40 5.92 19.43
CA LEU A 121 -11.53 5.02 19.73
C LEU A 121 -11.69 3.92 18.67
N SER A 122 -11.31 4.20 17.43
CA SER A 122 -11.31 3.18 16.37
C SER A 122 -10.43 1.98 16.71
N LEU A 123 -9.37 2.15 17.50
CA LEU A 123 -8.51 1.06 17.95
C LEU A 123 -9.26 0.06 18.84
N LEU A 124 -10.09 0.59 19.76
CA LEU A 124 -10.93 -0.24 20.63
C LEU A 124 -11.96 -1.01 19.80
N ILE A 125 -12.63 -0.32 18.89
CA ILE A 125 -13.64 -0.92 18.02
C ILE A 125 -13.00 -1.99 17.13
N ASN A 126 -11.85 -1.73 16.54
CA ASN A 126 -11.14 -2.67 15.69
C ASN A 126 -10.66 -3.91 16.47
N SER A 127 -10.25 -3.76 17.73
CA SER A 127 -9.84 -4.89 18.58
C SER A 127 -10.99 -5.87 18.84
N LEU A 128 -12.23 -5.36 18.96
CA LEU A 128 -13.43 -6.19 19.15
C LEU A 128 -13.77 -7.07 17.94
N MET A 129 -13.41 -6.61 16.72
CA MET A 129 -13.69 -7.38 15.51
C MET A 129 -12.51 -8.22 15.01
N ALA A 130 -11.32 -8.03 15.55
CA ALA A 130 -10.08 -8.65 15.05
C ALA A 130 -10.15 -10.18 15.01
N VAL A 131 -10.72 -10.79 16.05
CA VAL A 131 -10.86 -12.26 16.15
C VAL A 131 -11.92 -12.80 15.19
N GLN A 132 -13.05 -12.10 15.00
CA GLN A 132 -14.07 -12.50 14.03
C GLN A 132 -13.50 -12.45 12.60
N VAL A 133 -12.69 -11.43 12.28
CA VAL A 133 -11.98 -11.35 10.99
C VAL A 133 -11.03 -12.54 10.83
N ALA A 134 -10.23 -12.85 11.86
CA ALA A 134 -9.30 -14.00 11.82
C ALA A 134 -10.07 -15.32 11.65
N LYS A 135 -11.20 -15.49 12.32
CA LYS A 135 -12.05 -16.69 12.19
C LYS A 135 -12.58 -16.87 10.77
N LEU A 136 -13.15 -15.83 10.15
CA LEU A 136 -13.62 -15.89 8.77
C LEU A 136 -12.46 -16.18 7.78
N GLN A 137 -11.24 -15.71 8.07
CA GLN A 137 -10.07 -16.02 7.27
C GLN A 137 -9.63 -17.49 7.42
N VAL A 138 -9.68 -18.05 8.63
CA VAL A 138 -9.42 -19.48 8.89
C VAL A 138 -10.46 -20.35 8.16
N GLU A 139 -11.73 -19.95 8.17
CA GLU A 139 -12.83 -20.62 7.48
C GLU A 139 -12.83 -20.39 5.96
N LEU A 140 -11.90 -19.58 5.44
CA LEU A 140 -11.79 -19.17 4.03
C LEU A 140 -13.05 -18.47 3.49
N ASP A 141 -13.84 -17.83 4.36
CA ASP A 141 -15.03 -17.07 3.97
C ASP A 141 -14.67 -15.62 3.59
N PHE A 142 -13.93 -15.48 2.51
CA PHE A 142 -13.56 -14.18 1.96
C PHE A 142 -14.75 -13.44 1.32
N LYS A 143 -15.84 -14.15 1.00
CA LYS A 143 -17.05 -13.53 0.49
C LYS A 143 -17.68 -12.62 1.54
N SER A 144 -17.88 -13.14 2.74
CA SER A 144 -18.44 -12.36 3.85
C SER A 144 -17.55 -11.19 4.21
N LEU A 145 -16.22 -11.39 4.28
CA LEU A 145 -15.27 -10.30 4.52
C LEU A 145 -15.35 -9.20 3.44
N ALA A 146 -15.46 -9.60 2.17
CA ALA A 146 -15.59 -8.63 1.07
C ALA A 146 -16.88 -7.79 1.21
N ILE A 147 -18.00 -8.44 1.48
CA ILE A 147 -19.29 -7.75 1.63
C ILE A 147 -19.26 -6.81 2.83
N ILE A 148 -18.75 -7.25 3.99
CA ILE A 148 -18.64 -6.43 5.21
C ILE A 148 -17.83 -5.16 4.91
N ARG A 149 -16.66 -5.31 4.32
CA ARG A 149 -15.76 -4.19 4.03
C ARG A 149 -16.33 -3.25 2.98
N LEU A 150 -16.92 -3.76 1.89
CA LEU A 150 -17.52 -2.93 0.85
C LEU A 150 -18.69 -2.12 1.38
N LEU A 151 -19.60 -2.72 2.15
CA LEU A 151 -20.71 -2.01 2.77
C LEU A 151 -20.23 -0.94 3.76
N ALA A 152 -19.24 -1.30 4.60
CA ALA A 152 -18.68 -0.35 5.55
C ALA A 152 -18.01 0.84 4.86
N VAL A 153 -17.26 0.62 3.77
CA VAL A 153 -16.63 1.68 2.98
C VAL A 153 -17.66 2.62 2.36
N VAL A 154 -18.71 2.06 1.75
CA VAL A 154 -19.76 2.88 1.08
C VAL A 154 -20.52 3.71 2.11
N LEU A 155 -21.00 3.09 3.18
CA LEU A 155 -21.80 3.78 4.19
C LEU A 155 -20.97 4.83 4.96
N SER A 156 -19.76 4.50 5.39
CA SER A 156 -18.88 5.46 6.05
C SER A 156 -18.44 6.59 5.11
N GLY A 157 -18.22 6.26 3.83
CA GLY A 157 -17.91 7.25 2.81
C GLY A 157 -19.05 8.25 2.60
N ALA A 158 -20.31 7.79 2.59
CA ALA A 158 -21.47 8.67 2.51
C ALA A 158 -21.54 9.63 3.72
N ILE A 159 -21.28 9.12 4.95
CA ILE A 159 -21.20 9.94 6.16
C ILE A 159 -20.07 10.98 6.03
N GLY A 160 -18.87 10.55 5.59
CA GLY A 160 -17.74 11.44 5.40
C GLY A 160 -18.00 12.54 4.38
N ILE A 161 -18.63 12.22 3.25
CA ILE A 161 -19.00 13.20 2.21
C ILE A 161 -20.05 14.19 2.77
N TYR A 162 -21.06 13.70 3.46
CA TYR A 162 -22.09 14.56 4.07
C TYR A 162 -21.47 15.57 5.06
N LEU A 163 -20.61 15.10 5.97
CA LEU A 163 -19.95 15.98 6.95
C LEU A 163 -18.95 16.93 6.29
N ALA A 164 -18.23 16.50 5.24
CA ALA A 164 -17.36 17.37 4.48
C ALA A 164 -18.15 18.47 3.75
N TYR A 165 -19.34 18.16 3.26
CA TYR A 165 -20.25 19.15 2.65
C TYR A 165 -20.81 20.15 3.68
N CYS A 166 -20.94 19.74 4.95
CA CYS A 166 -21.32 20.61 6.05
C CYS A 166 -20.15 21.41 6.66
N ASP A 167 -19.01 21.48 5.97
CA ASP A 167 -17.80 22.23 6.39
C ASP A 167 -17.19 21.79 7.74
N TRP A 168 -17.33 20.51 8.10
CA TRP A 168 -16.73 19.98 9.34
C TRP A 168 -15.21 19.80 9.26
N GLY A 169 -14.57 20.13 8.13
CA GLY A 169 -13.13 20.05 7.95
C GLY A 169 -12.58 18.65 8.25
N VAL A 170 -11.50 18.59 9.01
CA VAL A 170 -10.85 17.32 9.39
C VAL A 170 -11.78 16.34 10.12
N TRP A 171 -12.81 16.84 10.83
CA TRP A 171 -13.78 16.00 11.54
C TRP A 171 -14.59 15.10 10.62
N ALA A 172 -14.78 15.50 9.36
CA ALA A 172 -15.42 14.63 8.36
C ALA A 172 -14.60 13.34 8.13
N LEU A 173 -13.26 13.44 8.08
CA LEU A 173 -12.38 12.29 7.91
C LEU A 173 -12.29 11.42 9.17
N VAL A 174 -12.29 12.06 10.35
CA VAL A 174 -12.33 11.36 11.65
C VAL A 174 -13.61 10.56 11.77
N SER A 175 -14.76 11.21 11.53
CA SER A 175 -16.09 10.58 11.59
C SER A 175 -16.24 9.47 10.55
N GLN A 176 -15.74 9.65 9.32
CA GLN A 176 -15.70 8.61 8.30
C GLN A 176 -14.99 7.35 8.81
N ASN A 177 -13.82 7.52 9.43
CA ASN A 177 -13.00 6.38 9.89
C ASN A 177 -13.66 5.67 11.08
N ILE A 178 -14.19 6.41 12.05
CA ILE A 178 -14.91 5.83 13.19
C ILE A 178 -16.18 5.11 12.70
N SER A 179 -16.95 5.74 11.82
CA SER A 179 -18.14 5.13 11.24
C SER A 179 -17.81 3.84 10.48
N TYR A 180 -16.69 3.83 9.74
CA TYR A 180 -16.21 2.60 9.10
C TYR A 180 -15.96 1.48 10.12
N SER A 181 -15.29 1.78 11.22
CA SER A 181 -15.00 0.79 12.27
C SER A 181 -16.29 0.31 12.96
N VAL A 182 -17.20 1.23 13.30
CA VAL A 182 -18.49 0.88 13.93
C VAL A 182 -19.36 0.03 13.00
N ILE A 183 -19.54 0.46 11.75
CA ILE A 183 -20.36 -0.27 10.76
C ILE A 183 -19.76 -1.66 10.50
N SER A 184 -18.43 -1.74 10.36
CA SER A 184 -17.74 -3.02 10.19
C SER A 184 -17.99 -3.95 11.39
N LEU A 185 -17.89 -3.43 12.62
CA LEU A 185 -18.16 -4.20 13.84
C LEU A 185 -19.60 -4.71 13.87
N VAL A 186 -20.59 -3.86 13.60
CA VAL A 186 -22.01 -4.23 13.62
C VAL A 186 -22.29 -5.33 12.59
N ILE A 187 -21.79 -5.16 11.36
CA ILE A 187 -22.04 -6.15 10.30
C ILE A 187 -21.31 -7.48 10.61
N ILE A 188 -20.04 -7.44 11.06
CA ILE A 188 -19.31 -8.68 11.33
C ILE A 188 -19.89 -9.44 12.50
N CYS A 189 -20.35 -8.77 13.55
CA CYS A 189 -21.05 -9.41 14.67
C CYS A 189 -22.36 -10.07 14.22
N SER A 190 -23.08 -9.47 13.27
CA SER A 190 -24.33 -10.03 12.72
C SER A 190 -24.07 -11.26 11.85
N VAL A 191 -22.96 -11.28 11.09
CA VAL A 191 -22.58 -12.36 10.17
C VAL A 191 -21.91 -13.52 10.92
N CYS A 192 -20.88 -13.23 11.71
CA CYS A 192 -20.05 -14.24 12.37
C CYS A 192 -20.73 -14.83 13.63
N ARG A 193 -21.60 -14.06 14.30
CA ARG A 193 -22.33 -14.43 15.53
C ARG A 193 -21.46 -15.14 16.58
N TRP A 194 -20.17 -14.79 16.61
CA TRP A 194 -19.21 -15.35 17.56
C TRP A 194 -19.02 -14.39 18.74
N LEU A 195 -19.01 -14.95 19.94
CA LEU A 195 -18.69 -14.25 21.18
C LEU A 195 -17.67 -15.09 21.97
N PRO A 196 -16.78 -14.47 22.76
CA PRO A 196 -15.85 -15.18 23.61
C PRO A 196 -16.64 -15.85 24.75
N LYS A 197 -16.80 -17.16 24.66
CA LYS A 197 -17.50 -17.98 25.70
C LYS A 197 -16.54 -18.57 26.72
N GLU A 198 -15.31 -18.86 26.23
CA GLU A 198 -14.24 -19.43 27.05
C GLU A 198 -13.48 -18.32 27.77
N GLY A 199 -12.94 -18.62 28.96
CA GLY A 199 -12.09 -17.69 29.68
C GLY A 199 -10.72 -17.51 29.02
N PHE A 200 -9.90 -16.62 29.60
CA PHE A 200 -8.50 -16.46 29.21
C PHE A 200 -7.70 -17.71 29.62
N ASN A 201 -7.01 -18.33 28.66
CA ASN A 201 -6.19 -19.52 28.87
C ASN A 201 -4.70 -19.17 28.74
N LEU A 202 -3.94 -19.33 29.84
CA LEU A 202 -2.51 -18.98 29.92
C LEU A 202 -1.65 -19.90 29.03
N GLU A 203 -2.04 -21.14 28.81
CA GLU A 203 -1.31 -22.07 27.96
C GLU A 203 -1.43 -21.65 26.49
N SER A 204 -2.65 -21.34 26.03
CA SER A 204 -2.92 -20.76 24.71
C SER A 204 -2.15 -19.45 24.50
N PHE A 205 -2.14 -18.60 25.51
CA PHE A 205 -1.40 -17.34 25.48
C PHE A 205 0.12 -17.56 25.31
N LYS A 206 0.74 -18.44 26.09
CA LYS A 206 2.18 -18.74 25.99
C LYS A 206 2.53 -19.37 24.64
N ARG A 207 1.72 -20.30 24.15
CA ARG A 207 1.92 -20.98 22.88
C ARG A 207 1.85 -20.00 21.67
N LEU A 208 0.83 -19.18 21.61
CA LEU A 208 0.64 -18.21 20.52
C LEU A 208 1.62 -17.03 20.65
N GLY A 209 1.87 -16.57 21.88
CA GLY A 209 2.72 -15.42 22.19
C GLY A 209 4.19 -15.65 21.86
N SER A 210 4.70 -16.88 21.97
CA SER A 210 6.10 -17.19 21.62
C SER A 210 6.42 -16.88 20.14
N PHE A 211 5.47 -17.11 19.26
CA PHE A 211 5.57 -16.74 17.83
C PHE A 211 5.19 -15.27 17.62
N GLY A 212 4.10 -14.81 18.25
CA GLY A 212 3.56 -13.47 18.07
C GLY A 212 4.54 -12.37 18.48
N SER A 213 5.27 -12.51 19.58
CA SER A 213 6.20 -11.51 20.09
C SER A 213 7.36 -11.20 19.13
N ARG A 214 7.92 -12.22 18.47
CA ARG A 214 8.99 -12.04 17.47
C ARG A 214 8.47 -11.31 16.23
N LEU A 215 7.26 -11.67 15.80
CA LEU A 215 6.62 -11.01 14.67
C LEU A 215 6.24 -9.56 15.01
N LEU A 216 5.76 -9.31 16.24
CA LEU A 216 5.44 -7.98 16.74
C LEU A 216 6.67 -7.05 16.67
N ALA A 217 7.83 -7.47 17.19
CA ALA A 217 9.05 -6.67 17.17
C ALA A 217 9.44 -6.26 15.73
N ALA A 218 9.39 -7.21 14.79
CA ALA A 218 9.68 -6.93 13.38
C ALA A 218 8.64 -5.98 12.76
N SER A 219 7.35 -6.16 13.09
CA SER A 219 6.25 -5.34 12.55
C SER A 219 6.28 -3.91 13.10
N ILE A 220 6.64 -3.71 14.37
CA ILE A 220 6.79 -2.37 14.97
C ILE A 220 7.94 -1.61 14.29
N LEU A 221 9.11 -2.25 14.12
CA LEU A 221 10.23 -1.63 13.41
C LEU A 221 9.84 -1.23 11.98
N ASP A 222 9.09 -2.07 11.29
CA ASP A 222 8.60 -1.78 9.94
C ASP A 222 7.57 -0.64 9.94
N ALA A 223 6.64 -0.63 10.90
CA ALA A 223 5.66 0.44 11.06
C ALA A 223 6.30 1.80 11.36
N ILE A 224 7.29 1.84 12.26
CA ILE A 224 8.07 3.05 12.55
C ILE A 224 8.79 3.53 11.29
N TYR A 225 9.52 2.63 10.62
CA TYR A 225 10.26 2.96 9.41
C TYR A 225 9.37 3.55 8.31
N LYS A 226 8.23 2.93 8.04
CA LYS A 226 7.28 3.39 7.00
C LYS A 226 6.70 4.78 7.30
N ASN A 227 6.64 5.17 8.57
CA ASN A 227 6.08 6.46 8.97
C ASN A 227 7.15 7.55 9.22
N LEU A 228 8.45 7.24 9.10
CA LEU A 228 9.52 8.21 9.37
C LEU A 228 9.43 9.46 8.51
N THR A 229 9.12 9.32 7.23
CA THR A 229 8.98 10.47 6.32
C THR A 229 7.81 11.37 6.72
N ARG A 230 6.65 10.77 7.07
CA ARG A 230 5.49 11.51 7.58
C ARG A 230 5.83 12.25 8.85
N PHE A 231 6.54 11.57 9.77
CA PHE A 231 7.00 12.16 11.01
C PHE A 231 7.93 13.35 10.76
N ALA A 232 8.90 13.22 9.85
CA ALA A 232 9.82 14.28 9.50
C ALA A 232 9.09 15.49 8.89
N ILE A 233 8.21 15.26 7.90
CA ILE A 233 7.44 16.36 7.29
C ILE A 233 6.55 17.03 8.33
N GLY A 234 5.82 16.26 9.13
CA GLY A 234 4.92 16.81 10.15
C GLY A 234 5.62 17.58 11.27
N LYS A 235 6.88 17.24 11.59
CA LYS A 235 7.65 17.95 12.62
C LYS A 235 8.28 19.23 12.10
N PHE A 236 8.84 19.22 10.90
CA PHE A 236 9.69 20.30 10.39
C PHE A 236 8.97 21.22 9.39
N TYR A 237 7.80 20.80 8.90
CA TYR A 237 7.03 21.52 7.88
C TYR A 237 5.57 21.66 8.28
N THR A 238 4.73 22.16 7.38
CA THR A 238 3.31 22.40 7.67
C THR A 238 2.44 21.15 7.45
N SER A 239 1.25 21.13 8.09
CA SER A 239 0.26 20.09 7.80
C SER A 239 -0.22 20.13 6.34
N SER A 240 -0.26 21.31 5.71
CA SER A 240 -0.58 21.44 4.28
C SER A 240 0.46 20.73 3.41
N ASP A 241 1.75 20.88 3.71
CA ASP A 241 2.83 20.18 3.00
C ASP A 241 2.69 18.66 3.11
N LEU A 242 2.38 18.17 4.33
CA LEU A 242 2.14 16.75 4.53
C LEU A 242 0.92 16.26 3.76
N GLY A 243 -0.17 17.05 3.72
CA GLY A 243 -1.38 16.71 2.96
C GLY A 243 -1.10 16.62 1.46
N ASN A 244 -0.40 17.59 0.89
CA ASN A 244 0.00 17.60 -0.52
C ASN A 244 0.93 16.42 -0.85
N TYR A 245 1.93 16.15 0.02
CA TYR A 245 2.82 14.99 -0.10
C TYR A 245 2.03 13.68 -0.12
N GLU A 246 1.11 13.46 0.82
CA GLU A 246 0.28 12.25 0.92
C GLU A 246 -0.62 12.06 -0.32
N ARG A 247 -1.19 13.14 -0.84
CA ARG A 247 -2.01 13.06 -2.07
C ARG A 247 -1.18 12.70 -3.29
N GLY A 248 -0.06 13.40 -3.52
CA GLY A 248 0.85 13.06 -4.61
C GLY A 248 1.33 11.60 -4.54
N ALA A 249 1.72 11.15 -3.34
CA ALA A 249 2.11 9.75 -3.11
C ALA A 249 0.97 8.77 -3.40
N GLN A 250 -0.24 9.04 -2.93
CA GLN A 250 -1.39 8.14 -3.09
C GLN A 250 -1.74 7.88 -4.56
N PHE A 251 -1.76 8.92 -5.41
CA PHE A 251 -2.03 8.78 -6.84
C PHE A 251 -1.00 7.91 -7.55
N ALA A 252 0.29 8.07 -7.23
CA ALA A 252 1.35 7.30 -7.85
C ALA A 252 1.42 5.86 -7.32
N GLU A 253 1.23 5.67 -6.01
CA GLU A 253 1.39 4.37 -5.36
C GLU A 253 0.23 3.41 -5.59
N LEU A 254 -1.00 3.91 -5.82
CA LEU A 254 -2.17 3.05 -5.96
C LEU A 254 -2.06 2.07 -7.14
N PRO A 255 -1.82 2.51 -8.40
CA PRO A 255 -1.63 1.59 -9.51
C PRO A 255 -0.36 0.74 -9.34
N ASN A 256 0.72 1.33 -8.81
CA ASN A 256 1.97 0.64 -8.59
C ASN A 256 1.84 -0.52 -7.59
N LYS A 257 1.20 -0.30 -6.44
CA LYS A 257 0.94 -1.36 -5.44
C LYS A 257 0.07 -2.48 -6.01
N SER A 258 -0.92 -2.15 -6.83
CA SER A 258 -1.80 -3.13 -7.46
C SER A 258 -1.02 -4.04 -8.42
N ILE A 259 -0.21 -3.45 -9.30
CA ILE A 259 0.59 -4.20 -10.28
C ILE A 259 1.68 -5.02 -9.57
N ASN A 260 2.43 -4.43 -8.65
CA ASN A 260 3.47 -5.14 -7.89
C ASN A 260 2.90 -6.26 -7.02
N GLY A 261 1.69 -6.10 -6.47
CA GLY A 261 0.99 -7.14 -5.75
C GLY A 261 0.69 -8.37 -6.61
N VAL A 262 0.23 -8.16 -7.84
CA VAL A 262 0.03 -9.26 -8.80
C VAL A 262 1.36 -9.90 -9.20
N LEU A 263 2.35 -9.09 -9.54
CA LEU A 263 3.68 -9.57 -9.94
C LEU A 263 4.31 -10.45 -8.84
N SER A 264 4.32 -10.01 -7.59
CA SER A 264 4.91 -10.77 -6.49
C SER A 264 4.20 -12.10 -6.25
N THR A 265 2.87 -12.14 -6.39
CA THR A 265 2.07 -13.35 -6.19
C THR A 265 2.32 -14.38 -7.28
N VAL A 266 2.56 -13.95 -8.53
CA VAL A 266 2.76 -14.84 -9.68
C VAL A 266 4.25 -15.23 -9.84
N THR A 267 5.15 -14.27 -9.67
CA THR A 267 6.59 -14.46 -9.96
C THR A 267 7.23 -15.46 -9.01
N PHE A 268 6.98 -15.34 -7.71
CA PHE A 268 7.64 -16.19 -6.72
C PHE A 268 7.37 -17.69 -6.90
N PRO A 269 6.12 -18.17 -7.04
CA PRO A 269 5.86 -19.61 -7.23
C PRO A 269 6.40 -20.17 -8.55
N ILE A 270 6.43 -19.36 -9.62
CA ILE A 270 6.94 -19.79 -10.92
C ILE A 270 8.47 -19.95 -10.85
N LEU A 271 9.18 -18.93 -10.32
CA LEU A 271 10.62 -19.01 -10.16
C LEU A 271 11.05 -20.13 -9.21
N ALA A 272 10.27 -20.39 -8.15
CA ALA A 272 10.55 -21.49 -7.22
C ALA A 272 10.46 -22.87 -7.87
N LYS A 273 9.58 -23.06 -8.87
CA LYS A 273 9.46 -24.34 -9.59
C LYS A 273 10.62 -24.64 -10.52
N ILE A 274 11.32 -23.62 -11.00
CA ILE A 274 12.42 -23.73 -11.95
C ILE A 274 13.77 -23.37 -11.33
N GLN A 275 13.85 -23.32 -10.01
CA GLN A 275 15.03 -22.85 -9.27
C GLN A 275 16.29 -23.68 -9.51
N ASP A 276 16.15 -24.95 -9.92
CA ASP A 276 17.26 -25.88 -10.10
C ASP A 276 17.90 -25.77 -11.50
N ASP A 277 17.21 -25.16 -12.46
CA ASP A 277 17.69 -24.87 -13.82
C ASP A 277 18.05 -23.38 -13.91
N GLU A 278 19.33 -23.06 -13.75
CA GLU A 278 19.79 -21.66 -13.70
C GLU A 278 19.57 -20.89 -14.99
N ASP A 279 19.81 -21.51 -16.14
CA ASP A 279 19.68 -20.84 -17.44
C ASP A 279 18.20 -20.52 -17.73
N HIS A 280 17.33 -21.47 -17.45
CA HIS A 280 15.88 -21.27 -17.60
C HIS A 280 15.36 -20.25 -16.57
N LEU A 281 15.84 -20.30 -15.32
CA LEU A 281 15.51 -19.35 -14.26
C LEU A 281 15.85 -17.92 -14.68
N ILE A 282 17.06 -17.70 -15.20
CA ILE A 282 17.52 -16.37 -15.63
C ILE A 282 16.72 -15.90 -16.83
N ALA A 283 16.44 -16.75 -17.82
CA ALA A 283 15.65 -16.40 -18.99
C ALA A 283 14.23 -15.94 -18.60
N VAL A 284 13.57 -16.69 -17.71
CA VAL A 284 12.23 -16.34 -17.20
C VAL A 284 12.29 -15.06 -16.36
N TYR A 285 13.31 -14.90 -15.51
CA TYR A 285 13.51 -13.74 -14.69
C TYR A 285 13.70 -12.45 -15.53
N ARG A 286 14.56 -12.48 -16.56
CA ARG A 286 14.74 -11.38 -17.52
C ARG A 286 13.42 -10.97 -18.17
N ARG A 287 12.65 -11.97 -18.55
CA ARG A 287 11.33 -11.77 -19.17
C ARG A 287 10.37 -11.06 -18.22
N TYR A 288 10.36 -11.42 -16.93
CA TYR A 288 9.55 -10.73 -15.94
C TYR A 288 9.96 -9.26 -15.80
N ILE A 289 11.26 -8.95 -15.78
CA ILE A 289 11.74 -7.56 -15.76
C ILE A 289 11.24 -6.81 -16.99
N GLN A 290 11.39 -7.36 -18.18
CA GLN A 290 10.98 -6.70 -19.42
C GLN A 290 9.46 -6.49 -19.50
N MET A 291 8.66 -7.52 -19.21
CA MET A 291 7.20 -7.44 -19.27
C MET A 291 6.63 -6.50 -18.19
N SER A 292 7.18 -6.52 -16.98
CA SER A 292 6.74 -5.60 -15.91
C SER A 292 7.13 -4.16 -16.22
N SER A 293 8.35 -3.93 -16.72
CA SER A 293 8.81 -2.59 -17.15
C SER A 293 7.94 -2.05 -18.28
N MET A 294 7.58 -2.89 -19.25
CA MET A 294 6.68 -2.50 -20.34
C MET A 294 5.33 -1.96 -19.84
N VAL A 295 4.77 -2.53 -18.78
CA VAL A 295 3.46 -2.12 -18.25
C VAL A 295 3.60 -0.96 -17.25
N ILE A 296 4.55 -1.06 -16.31
CA ILE A 296 4.66 -0.08 -15.22
C ILE A 296 5.17 1.27 -15.73
N PHE A 297 6.13 1.26 -16.65
CA PHE A 297 6.68 2.52 -17.16
C PHE A 297 5.62 3.36 -17.86
N ILE A 298 4.78 2.79 -18.72
CA ILE A 298 3.74 3.58 -19.40
C ILE A 298 2.68 4.08 -18.41
N VAL A 299 2.28 3.30 -17.42
CA VAL A 299 1.30 3.72 -16.41
C VAL A 299 1.87 4.88 -15.56
N CYS A 300 3.08 4.73 -15.03
CA CYS A 300 3.72 5.77 -14.25
C CYS A 300 4.14 6.98 -15.12
N GLY A 301 4.55 6.74 -16.38
CA GLY A 301 4.86 7.78 -17.34
C GLY A 301 3.66 8.68 -17.66
N LEU A 302 2.49 8.08 -17.85
CA LEU A 302 1.24 8.81 -18.04
C LEU A 302 0.85 9.62 -16.80
N LEU A 303 0.98 9.04 -15.59
CA LEU A 303 0.74 9.77 -14.34
C LEU A 303 1.71 10.95 -14.19
N CYS A 304 2.96 10.78 -14.59
CA CYS A 304 3.94 11.85 -14.60
C CYS A 304 3.57 12.93 -15.64
N ALA A 305 3.34 12.55 -16.91
CA ALA A 305 3.07 13.51 -17.97
C ALA A 305 1.76 14.30 -17.78
N LEU A 306 0.72 13.63 -17.21
CA LEU A 306 -0.60 14.20 -17.01
C LEU A 306 -0.87 14.62 -15.54
N ALA A 307 0.17 14.76 -14.71
CA ALA A 307 0.02 15.06 -13.29
C ALA A 307 -0.81 16.33 -13.03
N LYS A 308 -0.52 17.42 -13.75
CA LYS A 308 -1.24 18.70 -13.61
C LYS A 308 -2.74 18.55 -13.92
N PRO A 309 -3.17 18.11 -15.11
CA PRO A 309 -4.60 17.97 -15.40
C PRO A 309 -5.29 16.92 -14.51
N ILE A 310 -4.60 15.84 -14.09
CA ILE A 310 -5.17 14.86 -13.16
C ILE A 310 -5.48 15.50 -11.81
N ILE A 311 -4.53 16.21 -11.19
CA ILE A 311 -4.76 16.87 -9.89
C ILE A 311 -5.84 17.93 -9.99
N LEU A 312 -5.77 18.83 -10.97
CA LEU A 312 -6.74 19.91 -11.11
C LEU A 312 -8.14 19.40 -11.40
N PHE A 313 -8.28 18.35 -12.22
CA PHE A 313 -9.59 17.75 -12.50
C PHE A 313 -10.14 16.97 -11.31
N THR A 314 -9.31 16.20 -10.61
CA THR A 314 -9.79 15.32 -9.54
C THR A 314 -9.91 16.02 -8.20
N LEU A 315 -8.98 16.92 -7.83
CA LEU A 315 -8.85 17.51 -6.49
C LEU A 315 -9.11 19.03 -6.44
N THR A 316 -9.12 19.73 -7.55
CA THR A 316 -9.22 21.20 -7.65
C THR A 316 -7.89 21.96 -7.44
N GLU A 317 -7.94 23.31 -7.61
CA GLU A 317 -6.77 24.19 -7.50
C GLU A 317 -6.17 24.25 -6.09
N LYS A 318 -6.94 23.90 -5.05
CA LYS A 318 -6.43 23.83 -3.66
C LYS A 318 -5.23 22.91 -3.49
N TRP A 319 -5.05 21.96 -4.44
CA TRP A 319 -4.04 20.91 -4.39
C TRP A 319 -2.91 21.09 -5.42
N VAL A 320 -2.73 22.30 -5.90
CA VAL A 320 -1.70 22.61 -6.93
C VAL A 320 -0.32 22.15 -6.52
N ASP A 321 0.03 22.31 -5.23
CA ASP A 321 1.34 21.88 -4.70
C ASP A 321 1.53 20.36 -4.68
N ALA A 322 0.45 19.57 -4.74
CA ALA A 322 0.52 18.11 -4.84
C ALA A 322 1.03 17.64 -6.22
N ILE A 323 0.98 18.50 -7.24
CA ILE A 323 1.41 18.17 -8.61
C ILE A 323 2.89 17.77 -8.64
N ILE A 324 3.75 18.54 -7.97
CA ILE A 324 5.19 18.27 -7.97
C ILE A 324 5.49 16.94 -7.27
N PHE A 325 4.78 16.63 -6.20
CA PHE A 325 4.92 15.36 -5.50
C PHE A 325 4.43 14.19 -6.36
N LEU A 326 3.34 14.36 -7.11
CA LEU A 326 2.88 13.34 -8.06
C LEU A 326 3.91 13.06 -9.15
N HIS A 327 4.56 14.07 -9.71
CA HIS A 327 5.66 13.89 -10.67
C HIS A 327 6.79 13.02 -10.07
N VAL A 328 7.30 13.43 -8.90
CA VAL A 328 8.44 12.74 -8.25
C VAL A 328 8.08 11.32 -7.85
N PHE A 329 6.91 11.10 -7.27
CA PHE A 329 6.47 9.75 -6.88
C PHE A 329 6.19 8.86 -8.08
N SER A 330 5.57 9.37 -9.15
CA SER A 330 5.35 8.61 -10.38
C SER A 330 6.67 8.13 -10.97
N PHE A 331 7.68 9.00 -11.02
CA PHE A 331 9.03 8.62 -11.45
C PHE A 331 9.66 7.58 -10.51
N SER A 332 9.58 7.76 -9.18
CA SER A 332 10.09 6.78 -8.22
C SER A 332 9.42 5.40 -8.39
N CYS A 333 8.10 5.38 -8.51
CA CYS A 333 7.31 4.16 -8.64
C CYS A 333 7.59 3.37 -9.94
N MET A 334 8.12 4.02 -10.98
CA MET A 334 8.56 3.31 -12.19
C MET A 334 9.50 2.15 -11.87
N PHE A 335 10.35 2.29 -10.88
CA PHE A 335 11.44 1.37 -10.59
C PHE A 335 11.17 0.39 -9.44
N ASP A 336 10.05 0.51 -8.73
CA ASP A 336 9.74 -0.34 -7.56
C ASP A 336 9.62 -1.82 -7.90
N HIS A 337 9.14 -2.15 -9.10
CA HIS A 337 9.01 -3.54 -9.54
C HIS A 337 10.37 -4.24 -9.67
N LEU A 338 11.42 -3.51 -10.08
CA LEU A 338 12.78 -4.05 -10.15
C LEU A 338 13.27 -4.49 -8.78
N ASN A 339 13.04 -3.66 -7.75
CA ASN A 339 13.37 -4.00 -6.38
C ASN A 339 12.63 -5.26 -5.91
N THR A 340 11.33 -5.35 -6.19
CA THR A 340 10.48 -6.48 -5.78
C THR A 340 10.93 -7.79 -6.44
N ILE A 341 11.20 -7.77 -7.75
CA ILE A 341 11.59 -8.96 -8.52
C ILE A 341 12.97 -9.45 -8.09
N ASN A 342 13.95 -8.53 -7.90
CA ASN A 342 15.28 -8.87 -7.42
C ASN A 342 15.26 -9.54 -6.03
N LEU A 343 14.48 -8.99 -5.10
CA LEU A 343 14.33 -9.57 -3.76
C LEU A 343 13.65 -10.94 -3.79
N ASN A 344 12.69 -11.16 -4.69
CA ASN A 344 12.03 -12.45 -4.83
C ASN A 344 13.01 -13.54 -5.32
N LEU A 345 13.95 -13.20 -6.20
CA LEU A 345 14.96 -14.14 -6.66
C LEU A 345 15.87 -14.64 -5.52
N LEU A 346 16.28 -13.76 -4.61
CA LEU A 346 17.07 -14.14 -3.42
C LEU A 346 16.27 -15.06 -2.49
N LYS A 347 14.97 -14.81 -2.33
CA LYS A 347 14.07 -15.67 -1.55
C LYS A 347 13.91 -17.05 -2.17
N VAL A 348 13.74 -17.13 -3.50
CA VAL A 348 13.63 -18.41 -4.25
C VAL A 348 14.86 -19.28 -4.03
N LYS A 349 16.06 -18.69 -4.07
CA LYS A 349 17.32 -19.42 -3.81
C LYS A 349 17.61 -19.66 -2.32
N GLY A 350 16.65 -19.39 -1.44
CA GLY A 350 16.79 -19.64 0.01
C GLY A 350 17.82 -18.76 0.73
N ARG A 351 18.33 -17.69 0.08
CA ARG A 351 19.36 -16.80 0.63
C ARG A 351 18.72 -15.71 1.51
N SER A 352 18.01 -16.16 2.56
CA SER A 352 17.39 -15.26 3.54
C SER A 352 18.41 -14.44 4.34
N ASP A 353 19.65 -14.95 4.47
CA ASP A 353 20.78 -14.24 5.06
C ASP A 353 21.11 -12.95 4.28
N LEU A 354 21.24 -13.06 2.96
CA LEU A 354 21.52 -11.91 2.09
C LEU A 354 20.32 -10.95 2.03
N PHE A 355 19.10 -11.49 1.99
CA PHE A 355 17.89 -10.70 2.03
C PHE A 355 17.86 -9.80 3.28
N LEU A 356 18.09 -10.37 4.47
CA LEU A 356 18.07 -9.62 5.73
C LEU A 356 19.17 -8.54 5.76
N ARG A 357 20.40 -8.90 5.37
CA ARG A 357 21.53 -7.94 5.33
C ARG A 357 21.23 -6.76 4.40
N LEU A 358 20.68 -7.04 3.20
CA LEU A 358 20.30 -6.01 2.26
C LEU A 358 19.21 -5.09 2.82
N GLU A 359 18.17 -5.67 3.42
CA GLU A 359 17.06 -4.87 3.97
C GLU A 359 17.54 -3.97 5.11
N VAL A 360 18.37 -4.45 6.02
CA VAL A 360 18.95 -3.64 7.11
C VAL A 360 19.83 -2.52 6.53
N PHE A 361 20.74 -2.86 5.62
CA PHE A 361 21.63 -1.88 5.00
C PHE A 361 20.88 -0.77 4.26
N LYS A 362 19.88 -1.15 3.46
CA LYS A 362 19.03 -0.19 2.73
C LYS A 362 18.23 0.70 3.68
N LYS A 363 17.70 0.17 4.78
CA LYS A 363 16.98 0.98 5.78
C LYS A 363 17.90 2.01 6.45
N ILE A 364 19.13 1.66 6.75
CA ILE A 364 20.12 2.61 7.29
C ILE A 364 20.43 3.71 6.27
N ILE A 365 20.70 3.35 5.03
CA ILE A 365 20.95 4.34 3.96
C ILE A 365 19.75 5.27 3.78
N SER A 366 18.54 4.71 3.74
CA SER A 366 17.30 5.51 3.63
C SER A 366 17.16 6.51 4.76
N LEU A 367 17.49 6.12 6.00
CA LEU A 367 17.45 7.01 7.15
C LEU A 367 18.47 8.15 7.00
N ILE A 368 19.71 7.84 6.60
CA ILE A 368 20.75 8.85 6.39
C ILE A 368 20.31 9.84 5.29
N ILE A 369 19.85 9.35 4.15
CA ILE A 369 19.40 10.19 3.03
C ILE A 369 18.22 11.08 3.46
N LEU A 370 17.27 10.53 4.23
CA LEU A 370 16.14 11.28 4.76
C LEU A 370 16.62 12.41 5.69
N MET A 371 17.49 12.10 6.64
CA MET A 371 18.04 13.09 7.59
C MET A 371 18.78 14.21 6.88
N CYS A 372 19.59 13.89 5.85
CA CYS A 372 20.25 14.87 5.00
C CYS A 372 19.27 15.72 4.19
N ALA A 373 18.10 15.18 3.80
CA ALA A 373 17.13 15.89 2.98
C ALA A 373 16.24 16.86 3.79
N ILE A 374 16.05 16.64 5.10
CA ILE A 374 15.16 17.45 5.95
C ILE A 374 15.47 18.96 5.85
N PRO A 375 16.72 19.45 5.90
CA PRO A 375 16.98 20.89 5.86
C PRO A 375 16.63 21.58 4.54
N PHE A 376 16.47 20.82 3.44
CA PHE A 376 16.29 21.34 2.08
C PHE A 376 14.83 21.37 1.59
N GLY A 377 13.86 21.14 2.46
CA GLY A 377 12.44 21.24 2.11
C GLY A 377 11.76 19.90 1.79
N VAL A 378 10.42 19.91 1.74
CA VAL A 378 9.61 18.70 1.49
C VAL A 378 9.89 18.12 0.10
N PHE A 379 10.22 18.97 -0.87
CA PHE A 379 10.62 18.51 -2.20
C PHE A 379 11.90 17.66 -2.15
N ALA A 380 12.92 18.09 -1.39
CA ALA A 380 14.14 17.31 -1.19
C ALA A 380 13.88 15.99 -0.47
N ILE A 381 12.96 15.97 0.51
CA ILE A 381 12.51 14.74 1.15
C ILE A 381 11.85 13.79 0.13
N CYS A 382 11.08 14.32 -0.81
CA CYS A 382 10.49 13.53 -1.87
C CYS A 382 11.56 12.95 -2.83
N LEU A 383 12.54 13.78 -3.23
CA LEU A 383 13.68 13.36 -4.06
C LEU A 383 14.56 12.31 -3.33
N SER A 384 14.68 12.41 -2.01
CA SER A 384 15.42 11.42 -1.22
C SER A 384 14.86 10.01 -1.40
N LYS A 385 13.55 9.86 -1.60
CA LYS A 385 12.91 8.57 -1.90
C LYS A 385 13.28 8.05 -3.28
N VAL A 386 13.41 8.94 -4.27
CA VAL A 386 13.89 8.56 -5.62
C VAL A 386 15.33 8.07 -5.54
N LEU A 387 16.21 8.85 -4.88
CA LEU A 387 17.62 8.49 -4.70
C LEU A 387 17.76 7.15 -3.97
N TYR A 388 17.03 6.98 -2.88
CA TYR A 388 17.00 5.71 -2.16
C TYR A 388 16.58 4.55 -3.07
N ASN A 389 15.57 4.74 -3.91
CA ASN A 389 15.05 3.70 -4.79
C ASN A 389 16.12 3.25 -5.82
N GLN A 390 16.87 4.20 -6.38
CA GLN A 390 18.00 3.88 -7.29
C GLN A 390 19.13 3.14 -6.57
N ILE A 391 19.50 3.58 -5.36
CA ILE A 391 20.49 2.89 -4.54
C ILE A 391 20.01 1.48 -4.19
N ALA A 392 18.74 1.31 -3.86
CA ALA A 392 18.15 0.00 -3.55
C ALA A 392 18.23 -0.96 -4.75
N ILE A 393 17.98 -0.48 -5.97
CA ILE A 393 18.14 -1.28 -7.19
C ILE A 393 19.61 -1.71 -7.32
N PHE A 394 20.56 -0.79 -7.20
CA PHE A 394 21.98 -1.10 -7.29
C PHE A 394 22.41 -2.17 -6.25
N CYS A 395 21.98 -2.00 -4.99
CA CYS A 395 22.26 -2.98 -3.93
C CYS A 395 21.65 -4.35 -4.21
N ASN A 396 20.41 -4.40 -4.67
CA ASN A 396 19.71 -5.64 -4.96
C ASN A 396 20.33 -6.36 -6.17
N THR A 397 20.67 -5.62 -7.23
CA THR A 397 21.27 -6.16 -8.46
C THR A 397 22.72 -6.60 -8.28
N TYR A 398 23.45 -6.07 -7.29
CA TYR A 398 24.80 -6.53 -6.95
C TYR A 398 24.83 -8.02 -6.62
N TYR A 399 23.90 -8.50 -5.78
CA TYR A 399 23.85 -9.91 -5.42
C TYR A 399 23.30 -10.79 -6.54
N THR A 400 22.34 -10.30 -7.34
CA THR A 400 21.90 -11.05 -8.52
C THR A 400 22.98 -11.14 -9.57
N GLY A 401 23.80 -10.10 -9.73
CA GLY A 401 25.00 -10.14 -10.58
C GLY A 401 26.04 -11.15 -10.11
N LYS A 402 26.30 -11.22 -8.79
CA LYS A 402 27.25 -12.15 -8.22
C LYS A 402 26.80 -13.61 -8.28
N LEU A 403 25.51 -13.87 -8.08
CA LEU A 403 24.94 -15.21 -8.04
C LEU A 403 24.61 -15.78 -9.43
N PHE A 404 24.18 -14.92 -10.36
CA PHE A 404 23.58 -15.34 -11.62
C PHE A 404 24.18 -14.68 -12.87
N LYS A 405 25.26 -13.91 -12.70
CA LYS A 405 25.88 -13.12 -13.78
C LYS A 405 24.90 -12.16 -14.49
N TYR A 406 23.85 -11.76 -13.79
CA TYR A 406 22.80 -10.86 -14.28
C TYR A 406 22.64 -9.67 -13.33
N GLY A 407 23.57 -8.71 -13.45
CA GLY A 407 23.71 -7.56 -12.58
C GLY A 407 22.96 -6.32 -13.05
N TYR A 408 23.41 -5.15 -12.57
CA TYR A 408 22.79 -3.87 -12.87
C TYR A 408 22.81 -3.52 -14.37
N ILE A 409 23.94 -3.74 -15.04
CA ILE A 409 24.14 -3.37 -16.45
C ILE A 409 23.24 -4.18 -17.36
N GLU A 410 23.17 -5.50 -17.13
CA GLU A 410 22.31 -6.41 -17.90
C GLU A 410 20.84 -6.05 -17.71
N GLN A 411 20.41 -5.79 -16.48
CA GLN A 411 19.05 -5.36 -16.18
C GLN A 411 18.74 -3.99 -16.79
N PHE A 412 19.69 -3.06 -16.74
CA PHE A 412 19.57 -1.74 -17.36
C PHE A 412 19.32 -1.86 -18.88
N ARG A 413 20.10 -2.71 -19.56
CA ARG A 413 19.90 -2.98 -21.00
C ARG A 413 18.53 -3.58 -21.32
N ASP A 414 17.97 -4.38 -20.41
CA ASP A 414 16.68 -5.02 -20.61
C ASP A 414 15.49 -4.06 -20.38
N PHE A 415 15.56 -3.14 -19.43
CA PHE A 415 14.46 -2.20 -19.18
C PHE A 415 14.59 -0.85 -19.90
N LEU A 416 15.81 -0.40 -20.26
CA LEU A 416 16.05 0.90 -20.90
C LEU A 416 15.23 1.10 -22.18
N PRO A 417 15.10 0.12 -23.10
CA PRO A 417 14.29 0.30 -24.30
C PRO A 417 12.82 0.63 -23.99
N TYR A 418 12.25 0.05 -22.93
CA TYR A 418 10.88 0.33 -22.51
C TYR A 418 10.77 1.72 -21.88
N LEU A 419 11.77 2.15 -21.12
CA LEU A 419 11.83 3.50 -20.58
C LEU A 419 11.90 4.56 -21.70
N CYS A 420 12.78 4.37 -22.68
CA CYS A 420 12.90 5.27 -23.84
C CYS A 420 11.59 5.35 -24.64
N LYS A 421 10.98 4.18 -24.94
CA LYS A 421 9.68 4.13 -25.63
C LYS A 421 8.59 4.84 -24.84
N THR A 422 8.60 4.72 -23.52
CA THR A 422 7.64 5.42 -22.63
C THR A 422 7.84 6.92 -22.67
N ILE A 423 9.09 7.40 -22.58
CA ILE A 423 9.38 8.84 -22.67
C ILE A 423 8.87 9.39 -24.00
N ILE A 424 9.23 8.75 -25.14
CA ILE A 424 8.78 9.18 -26.46
C ILE A 424 7.23 9.20 -26.54
N ALA A 425 6.57 8.19 -26.01
CA ALA A 425 5.13 8.11 -26.02
C ALA A 425 4.43 9.15 -25.13
N CYS A 426 5.06 9.56 -24.02
CA CYS A 426 4.48 10.52 -23.08
C CYS A 426 4.76 11.99 -23.42
N VAL A 427 5.77 12.28 -24.29
CA VAL A 427 6.06 13.66 -24.72
C VAL A 427 4.84 14.38 -25.32
N PRO A 428 4.06 13.80 -26.25
CA PRO A 428 2.86 14.43 -26.78
C PRO A 428 1.80 14.69 -25.71
N ALA A 429 1.60 13.77 -24.76
CA ALA A 429 0.66 13.99 -23.66
C ALA A 429 1.07 15.20 -22.81
N TYR A 430 2.37 15.34 -22.50
CA TYR A 430 2.88 16.49 -21.78
C TYR A 430 2.71 17.78 -22.61
N ALA A 431 3.01 17.76 -23.90
CA ALA A 431 2.84 18.91 -24.77
C ALA A 431 1.36 19.39 -24.82
N ILE A 432 0.40 18.46 -24.84
CA ILE A 432 -1.03 18.80 -24.80
C ILE A 432 -1.40 19.53 -23.49
N THR A 433 -0.73 19.23 -22.36
CA THR A 433 -0.98 19.93 -21.10
C THR A 433 -0.63 21.44 -21.18
N LEU A 434 0.21 21.83 -22.12
CA LEU A 434 0.61 23.23 -22.36
C LEU A 434 -0.34 23.95 -23.32
N ALA A 435 -1.20 23.23 -24.04
CA ALA A 435 -2.09 23.80 -25.05
C ALA A 435 -3.36 24.47 -24.46
N GLY A 436 -3.55 24.50 -23.14
CA GLY A 436 -4.66 25.20 -22.47
C GLY A 436 -6.04 24.56 -22.67
N MET A 437 -6.10 23.28 -23.07
CA MET A 437 -7.36 22.53 -23.22
C MET A 437 -7.99 22.22 -21.85
N PRO A 438 -9.31 21.97 -21.81
CA PRO A 438 -9.97 21.53 -20.57
C PRO A 438 -9.31 20.26 -19.99
N ASN A 439 -9.11 20.23 -18.66
CA ASN A 439 -8.34 19.17 -17.99
C ASN A 439 -8.79 17.75 -18.37
N ILE A 440 -10.10 17.50 -18.45
CA ILE A 440 -10.65 16.18 -18.82
C ILE A 440 -10.29 15.79 -20.26
N ALA A 441 -10.39 16.75 -21.21
CA ALA A 441 -10.00 16.52 -22.60
C ALA A 441 -8.51 16.24 -22.72
N THR A 442 -7.68 17.00 -22.00
CA THR A 442 -6.23 16.80 -21.92
C THR A 442 -5.88 15.41 -21.42
N ILE A 443 -6.56 14.92 -20.36
CA ILE A 443 -6.33 13.58 -19.81
C ILE A 443 -6.70 12.51 -20.85
N ILE A 444 -7.90 12.59 -21.44
CA ILE A 444 -8.39 11.57 -22.38
C ILE A 444 -7.53 11.55 -23.65
N VAL A 445 -7.33 12.71 -24.28
CA VAL A 445 -6.58 12.81 -25.54
C VAL A 445 -5.11 12.46 -25.31
N GLY A 446 -4.50 13.00 -24.24
CA GLY A 446 -3.11 12.73 -23.89
C GLY A 446 -2.87 11.23 -23.59
N ALA A 447 -3.73 10.61 -22.79
CA ALA A 447 -3.61 9.18 -22.48
C ALA A 447 -3.82 8.32 -23.74
N PHE A 448 -4.84 8.61 -24.53
CA PHE A 448 -5.15 7.87 -25.76
C PHE A 448 -4.00 7.94 -26.77
N LEU A 449 -3.51 9.14 -27.04
CA LEU A 449 -2.39 9.36 -27.97
C LEU A 449 -1.12 8.65 -27.50
N SER A 450 -0.78 8.78 -26.22
CA SER A 450 0.41 8.11 -25.65
C SER A 450 0.30 6.60 -25.74
N ILE A 451 -0.86 6.02 -25.43
CA ILE A 451 -1.07 4.57 -25.51
C ILE A 451 -0.93 4.10 -26.97
N ILE A 452 -1.48 4.83 -27.94
CA ILE A 452 -1.34 4.48 -29.37
C ILE A 452 0.12 4.53 -29.78
N ILE A 453 0.83 5.61 -29.49
CA ILE A 453 2.26 5.75 -29.85
C ILE A 453 3.06 4.63 -29.19
N TYR A 454 2.80 4.35 -27.91
CA TYR A 454 3.50 3.28 -27.19
C TYR A 454 3.27 1.90 -27.83
N LEU A 455 2.03 1.58 -28.16
CA LEU A 455 1.70 0.31 -28.85
C LEU A 455 2.33 0.23 -30.24
N LEU A 456 2.41 1.33 -30.98
CA LEU A 456 3.12 1.40 -32.27
C LEU A 456 4.61 1.14 -32.11
N LEU A 457 5.26 1.73 -31.09
CA LEU A 457 6.67 1.51 -30.76
C LEU A 457 6.96 0.06 -30.29
N LEU A 458 5.95 -0.62 -29.75
CA LEU A 458 6.03 -2.01 -29.30
C LEU A 458 5.55 -3.02 -30.34
N ARG A 459 5.10 -2.60 -31.53
CA ARG A 459 4.47 -3.47 -32.54
C ARG A 459 5.28 -4.73 -32.88
N ASN A 460 6.59 -4.60 -32.93
CA ASN A 460 7.51 -5.69 -33.25
C ASN A 460 8.07 -6.42 -32.02
N ASP A 461 7.67 -6.01 -30.81
CA ASP A 461 8.20 -6.57 -29.57
C ASP A 461 7.57 -7.95 -29.26
N ASN A 462 8.43 -8.94 -29.01
CA ASN A 462 7.98 -10.32 -28.72
C ASN A 462 7.25 -10.40 -27.37
N ASN A 463 7.62 -9.59 -26.38
CA ASN A 463 6.98 -9.56 -25.07
C ASN A 463 5.54 -9.05 -25.15
N LEU A 464 5.26 -8.07 -26.03
CA LEU A 464 3.89 -7.61 -26.27
C LEU A 464 3.04 -8.72 -26.91
N LYS A 465 3.57 -9.40 -27.93
CA LYS A 465 2.86 -10.50 -28.61
C LYS A 465 2.50 -11.62 -27.64
N GLU A 466 3.38 -11.91 -26.71
CA GLU A 466 3.16 -12.93 -25.70
C GLU A 466 2.19 -12.47 -24.61
N LEU A 467 2.29 -11.23 -24.12
CA LEU A 467 1.31 -10.67 -23.20
C LEU A 467 -0.11 -10.78 -23.78
N ILE A 468 -0.27 -10.43 -25.07
CA ILE A 468 -1.55 -10.56 -25.77
C ILE A 468 -2.01 -12.03 -25.85
N LYS A 469 -1.10 -12.97 -26.09
CA LYS A 469 -1.43 -14.42 -26.10
C LYS A 469 -1.89 -14.89 -24.72
N LEU A 470 -1.20 -14.47 -23.65
CA LEU A 470 -1.58 -14.78 -22.27
C LEU A 470 -2.98 -14.23 -21.94
N LEU A 471 -3.25 -12.97 -22.24
CA LEU A 471 -4.57 -12.36 -22.01
C LEU A 471 -5.69 -13.08 -22.79
N ARG A 472 -5.43 -13.47 -24.04
CA ARG A 472 -6.38 -14.26 -24.83
C ARG A 472 -6.62 -15.67 -24.27
N SER A 473 -5.60 -16.31 -23.71
CA SER A 473 -5.72 -17.63 -23.09
C SER A 473 -6.54 -17.58 -21.80
N PHE A 474 -6.40 -16.51 -21.01
CA PHE A 474 -7.25 -16.26 -19.83
C PHE A 474 -8.72 -16.09 -20.23
N ARG A 475 -9.00 -15.32 -21.32
CA ARG A 475 -10.38 -15.11 -21.80
C ARG A 475 -11.05 -16.38 -22.34
N LYS A 476 -10.28 -17.37 -22.82
CA LYS A 476 -10.81 -18.65 -23.31
C LYS A 476 -11.07 -19.68 -22.18
N LYS A 477 -10.50 -19.48 -20.99
CA LYS A 477 -10.59 -20.40 -19.84
C LYS A 477 -11.71 -20.02 -18.86
N TYR A 478 -12.29 -18.84 -19.01
CA TYR A 478 -13.42 -18.29 -18.26
C TYR A 478 -14.52 -17.80 -19.20
#